data_93643ca1a8dbf3a910682173ca109d06
#
_entry.id   93643ca1a8dbf3a910682173ca109d06
#
_cell.length_a   1.000
_cell.length_b   1.000
_cell.length_c   1.000
_cell.angle_alpha   90.00
_cell.angle_beta   90.00
_cell.angle_gamma   90.00
#
_symmetry.space_group_name_H-M   'P 1'
#
loop_
_entity.id
_entity.type
_entity.pdbx_description
1 polymer ?
#
loop_
_entity_poly.entity_id
_entity_poly.type
_entity_poly.pdbx_seq_one_letter_code
_entity_poly.pdbx_strand_id
1 'polypeptide(L)'
;MSWLSKLERKWGKYAIPNITLYLIICYAFGYVIELFNSSFLNYLTLNPYAILHGQVWRLLTWIVVPPEGLDLFTLVMLYFYFSIGTTLERTWGTFRYNVYLIGGMLLTIVGAFLFYGVCVLTGLTETITVMEFGVSLASFYGFIANYFSTYYVCMSIILAFAATFPDVQVLFMFIIPLKIKVLGIIYAVILGVQVLQDVISLSSYIRTGSIGWYLPLADMTAILFSLLAFIIFFVTTRKSFRTPQQIKRQRTYHKQVMRPVTKHKCAICGRTDESDPDLEFRFCSKCDGNYEY
;
A
#
# COMPACT_ATOMS: atom_id res chain seq x y z
N MET A 1 19.79 10.15 -7.83
CA MET A 1 19.20 9.98 -6.49
C MET A 1 17.71 10.28 -6.58
N SER A 2 16.85 9.37 -6.14
CA SER A 2 15.41 9.61 -6.13
C SER A 2 15.07 10.71 -5.09
N TRP A 3 13.99 11.46 -5.30
CA TRP A 3 13.52 12.47 -4.35
C TRP A 3 13.25 11.85 -2.96
N LEU A 4 12.80 10.59 -2.94
CA LEU A 4 12.53 9.80 -1.73
C LEU A 4 13.81 9.60 -0.91
N SER A 5 14.95 9.33 -1.54
CA SER A 5 16.23 9.15 -0.83
C SER A 5 16.78 10.47 -0.25
N LYS A 6 16.43 11.60 -0.86
CA LYS A 6 16.75 12.92 -0.32
C LYS A 6 15.91 13.22 0.94
N LEU A 7 14.62 12.91 0.89
CA LEU A 7 13.70 13.03 2.03
C LEU A 7 14.09 12.08 3.17
N GLU A 8 14.42 10.83 2.86
CA GLU A 8 14.85 9.82 3.84
C GLU A 8 16.09 10.29 4.62
N ARG A 9 17.07 10.92 3.94
CA ARG A 9 18.25 11.46 4.59
C ARG A 9 17.95 12.65 5.51
N LYS A 10 16.92 13.46 5.19
CA LYS A 10 16.55 14.64 5.99
C LYS A 10 15.60 14.30 7.13
N TRP A 11 14.61 13.42 6.89
CA TRP A 11 13.49 13.18 7.78
C TRP A 11 13.42 11.73 8.32
N GLY A 12 14.35 10.86 7.91
CA GLY A 12 14.35 9.44 8.29
C GLY A 12 14.37 9.18 9.79
N LYS A 13 14.97 10.10 10.57
CA LYS A 13 14.99 10.01 12.05
C LYS A 13 13.62 10.16 12.72
N TYR A 14 12.64 10.72 12.02
CA TYR A 14 11.27 10.89 12.53
C TYR A 14 10.33 9.76 12.09
N ALA A 15 10.85 8.75 11.40
CA ALA A 15 10.05 7.61 10.99
C ALA A 15 9.54 6.82 12.21
N ILE A 16 8.25 6.56 12.23
CA ILE A 16 7.56 5.83 13.30
C ILE A 16 7.70 4.34 13.02
N PRO A 17 8.39 3.57 13.88
CA PRO A 17 8.48 2.12 13.69
C PRO A 17 7.14 1.45 13.98
N ASN A 18 6.84 0.37 13.26
CA ASN A 18 5.60 -0.40 13.39
C ASN A 18 4.32 0.44 13.24
N ILE A 19 4.29 1.39 12.28
CA ILE A 19 3.15 2.31 12.10
C ILE A 19 1.82 1.56 11.88
N THR A 20 1.85 0.37 11.26
CA THR A 20 0.66 -0.48 11.09
C THR A 20 0.08 -0.93 12.43
N LEU A 21 0.92 -1.20 13.44
CA LEU A 21 0.46 -1.55 14.78
C LEU A 21 -0.31 -0.38 15.41
N TYR A 22 0.21 0.84 15.29
CA TYR A 22 -0.49 2.04 15.79
C TYR A 22 -1.84 2.24 15.11
N LEU A 23 -1.90 1.98 13.80
CA LEU A 23 -3.17 2.04 13.05
C LEU A 23 -4.19 1.02 13.60
N ILE A 24 -3.76 -0.22 13.84
CA ILE A 24 -4.63 -1.27 14.41
C ILE A 24 -5.07 -0.93 15.83
N ILE A 25 -4.19 -0.34 16.64
CA ILE A 25 -4.56 0.14 17.97
C ILE A 25 -5.63 1.24 17.86
N CYS A 26 -5.51 2.16 16.91
CA CYS A 26 -6.56 3.16 16.65
C CYS A 26 -7.90 2.51 16.31
N TYR A 27 -7.90 1.46 15.45
CA TYR A 27 -9.13 0.71 15.14
C TYR A 27 -9.69 -0.02 16.36
N ALA A 28 -8.84 -0.61 17.20
CA ALA A 28 -9.29 -1.23 18.45
C ALA A 28 -10.03 -0.23 19.34
N PHE A 29 -9.54 1.01 19.46
CA PHE A 29 -10.26 2.08 20.14
C PHE A 29 -11.58 2.42 19.43
N GLY A 30 -11.61 2.46 18.11
CA GLY A 30 -12.83 2.68 17.34
C GLY A 30 -13.89 1.61 17.60
N TYR A 31 -13.50 0.32 17.62
CA TYR A 31 -14.41 -0.79 17.95
C TYR A 31 -14.93 -0.69 19.39
N VAL A 32 -14.09 -0.30 20.35
CA VAL A 32 -14.55 -0.06 21.73
C VAL A 32 -15.60 1.03 21.74
N ILE A 33 -15.39 2.14 21.03
CA ILE A 33 -16.37 3.22 20.92
C ILE A 33 -17.67 2.71 20.27
N GLU A 34 -17.58 1.92 19.20
CA GLU A 34 -18.73 1.34 18.49
C GLU A 34 -19.60 0.48 19.40
N LEU A 35 -18.99 -0.33 20.27
CA LEU A 35 -19.68 -1.16 21.24
C LEU A 35 -20.47 -0.36 22.28
N PHE A 36 -19.96 0.82 22.68
CA PHE A 36 -20.65 1.67 23.65
C PHE A 36 -21.68 2.61 23.00
N ASN A 37 -21.31 3.21 21.86
CA ASN A 37 -22.18 4.15 21.14
C ASN A 37 -21.73 4.32 19.70
N SER A 38 -22.34 3.56 18.79
CA SER A 38 -22.05 3.62 17.36
C SER A 38 -22.25 5.01 16.74
N SER A 39 -23.22 5.79 17.27
CA SER A 39 -23.49 7.15 16.77
C SER A 39 -22.32 8.11 17.04
N PHE A 40 -21.49 7.83 18.04
CA PHE A 40 -20.33 8.67 18.35
C PHE A 40 -19.26 8.58 17.25
N LEU A 41 -19.12 7.45 16.56
CA LEU A 41 -18.19 7.31 15.44
C LEU A 41 -18.46 8.32 14.32
N ASN A 42 -19.73 8.72 14.12
CA ASN A 42 -20.09 9.72 13.11
C ASN A 42 -19.47 11.10 13.39
N TYR A 43 -19.12 11.40 14.65
CA TYR A 43 -18.40 12.64 15.02
C TYR A 43 -16.90 12.55 14.75
N LEU A 44 -16.38 11.36 14.46
CA LEU A 44 -14.95 11.11 14.19
C LEU A 44 -14.66 10.97 12.70
N THR A 45 -15.67 10.74 11.85
CA THR A 45 -15.50 10.55 10.38
C THR A 45 -14.92 11.78 9.69
N LEU A 46 -14.25 11.57 8.56
CA LEU A 46 -13.66 12.62 7.72
C LEU A 46 -14.76 13.40 6.97
N ASN A 47 -15.29 14.42 7.61
CA ASN A 47 -16.35 15.27 7.07
C ASN A 47 -15.82 16.68 6.79
N PRO A 48 -15.52 17.05 5.51
CA PRO A 48 -14.99 18.36 5.17
C PRO A 48 -15.91 19.53 5.55
N TYR A 49 -17.22 19.36 5.41
CA TYR A 49 -18.19 20.37 5.81
C TYR A 49 -18.07 20.69 7.31
N ALA A 50 -18.08 19.67 8.16
CA ALA A 50 -17.96 19.85 9.61
C ALA A 50 -16.59 20.41 10.03
N ILE A 51 -15.51 20.02 9.33
CA ILE A 51 -14.16 20.56 9.57
C ILE A 51 -14.11 22.06 9.33
N LEU A 52 -14.70 22.53 8.22
CA LEU A 52 -14.77 23.95 7.89
C LEU A 52 -15.67 24.75 8.83
N HIS A 53 -16.59 24.07 9.53
CA HIS A 53 -17.44 24.67 10.58
C HIS A 53 -16.86 24.51 12.00
N GLY A 54 -15.52 24.27 12.12
CA GLY A 54 -14.80 24.30 13.39
C GLY A 54 -14.48 22.94 14.00
N GLN A 55 -14.94 21.82 13.44
CA GLN A 55 -14.65 20.48 13.96
C GLN A 55 -13.32 19.92 13.40
N VAL A 56 -12.21 20.66 13.61
CA VAL A 56 -10.90 20.36 13.04
C VAL A 56 -10.27 19.05 13.53
N TRP A 57 -10.70 18.54 14.69
CA TRP A 57 -10.22 17.25 15.21
C TRP A 57 -10.48 16.09 14.26
N ARG A 58 -11.51 16.17 13.42
CA ARG A 58 -11.87 15.15 12.42
C ARG A 58 -10.74 14.85 11.41
N LEU A 59 -9.80 15.81 11.20
CA LEU A 59 -8.62 15.58 10.37
C LEU A 59 -7.69 14.50 10.93
N LEU A 60 -7.73 14.22 12.21
CA LEU A 60 -6.92 13.17 12.85
C LEU A 60 -7.77 12.01 13.33
N THR A 61 -8.95 12.28 13.88
CA THR A 61 -9.79 11.25 14.51
C THR A 61 -10.43 10.28 13.52
N TRP A 62 -10.56 10.64 12.25
CA TRP A 62 -11.12 9.73 11.24
C TRP A 62 -10.30 8.42 11.08
N ILE A 63 -9.02 8.44 11.45
CA ILE A 63 -8.14 7.26 11.46
C ILE A 63 -8.60 6.24 12.51
N VAL A 64 -9.29 6.69 13.56
CA VAL A 64 -9.81 5.82 14.62
C VAL A 64 -11.05 5.06 14.15
N VAL A 65 -11.78 5.58 13.15
CA VAL A 65 -12.97 4.93 12.61
C VAL A 65 -12.56 3.65 11.87
N PRO A 66 -13.01 2.47 12.33
CA PRO A 66 -12.66 1.21 11.68
C PRO A 66 -13.20 1.16 10.25
N PRO A 67 -12.49 0.51 9.30
CA PRO A 67 -12.93 0.43 7.91
C PRO A 67 -14.14 -0.50 7.70
N GLU A 68 -14.33 -1.46 8.61
CA GLU A 68 -15.40 -2.46 8.55
C GLU A 68 -15.96 -2.71 9.95
N GLY A 69 -17.19 -3.24 10.05
CA GLY A 69 -17.80 -3.59 11.33
C GLY A 69 -17.06 -4.71 12.05
N LEU A 70 -17.25 -4.82 13.37
CA LEU A 70 -16.58 -5.83 14.18
C LEU A 70 -17.23 -7.20 13.99
N ASP A 71 -16.55 -8.10 13.30
CA ASP A 71 -16.89 -9.52 13.20
C ASP A 71 -15.62 -10.38 13.31
N LEU A 72 -15.82 -11.72 13.33
CA LEU A 72 -14.70 -12.67 13.41
C LEU A 72 -13.76 -12.55 12.20
N PHE A 73 -14.30 -12.28 11.01
CA PHE A 73 -13.52 -12.11 9.80
C PHE A 73 -12.64 -10.84 9.86
N THR A 74 -13.19 -9.77 10.38
CA THR A 74 -12.46 -8.50 10.58
C THR A 74 -11.25 -8.68 11.50
N LEU A 75 -11.37 -9.46 12.59
CA LEU A 75 -10.22 -9.76 13.45
C LEU A 75 -9.10 -10.49 12.70
N VAL A 76 -9.46 -11.46 11.86
CA VAL A 76 -8.50 -12.17 11.00
C VAL A 76 -7.84 -11.20 10.01
N MET A 77 -8.63 -10.30 9.40
CA MET A 77 -8.12 -9.30 8.46
C MET A 77 -7.19 -8.29 9.13
N LEU A 78 -7.48 -7.85 10.37
CA LEU A 78 -6.58 -6.97 11.12
C LEU A 78 -5.23 -7.63 11.40
N TYR A 79 -5.24 -8.91 11.80
CA TYR A 79 -4.00 -9.68 11.93
C TYR A 79 -3.24 -9.79 10.61
N PHE A 80 -3.95 -9.97 9.51
CA PHE A 80 -3.38 -10.05 8.18
C PHE A 80 -2.75 -8.71 7.75
N TYR A 81 -3.44 -7.58 7.98
CA TYR A 81 -2.88 -6.25 7.77
C TYR A 81 -1.62 -6.00 8.61
N PHE A 82 -1.62 -6.43 9.86
CA PHE A 82 -0.43 -6.33 10.72
C PHE A 82 0.76 -7.11 10.15
N SER A 83 0.54 -8.37 9.79
CA SER A 83 1.58 -9.25 9.25
C SER A 83 2.17 -8.71 7.94
N ILE A 84 1.30 -8.31 7.01
CA ILE A 84 1.69 -7.73 5.72
C ILE A 84 2.41 -6.39 5.91
N GLY A 85 1.84 -5.50 6.70
CA GLY A 85 2.40 -4.17 6.95
C GLY A 85 3.79 -4.23 7.58
N THR A 86 3.98 -5.09 8.58
CA THR A 86 5.28 -5.32 9.21
C THR A 86 6.30 -5.88 8.21
N THR A 87 5.88 -6.78 7.34
CA THR A 87 6.77 -7.36 6.32
C THR A 87 7.17 -6.32 5.27
N LEU A 88 6.24 -5.47 4.83
CA LEU A 88 6.53 -4.36 3.92
C LEU A 88 7.47 -3.35 4.56
N GLU A 89 7.23 -2.99 5.83
CA GLU A 89 8.08 -2.07 6.57
C GLU A 89 9.52 -2.58 6.69
N ARG A 90 9.71 -3.85 7.01
CA ARG A 90 11.04 -4.49 7.07
C ARG A 90 11.74 -4.51 5.71
N THR A 91 10.99 -4.63 4.62
CA THR A 91 11.56 -4.75 3.27
C THR A 91 11.87 -3.40 2.65
N TRP A 92 10.98 -2.43 2.78
CA TRP A 92 11.14 -1.09 2.18
C TRP A 92 11.93 -0.13 3.08
N GLY A 93 11.99 -0.43 4.38
CA GLY A 93 12.48 0.44 5.42
C GLY A 93 11.39 1.31 6.02
N THR A 94 11.50 1.59 7.32
CA THR A 94 10.48 2.30 8.12
C THR A 94 10.08 3.64 7.50
N PHE A 95 11.05 4.44 7.05
CA PHE A 95 10.75 5.76 6.48
C PHE A 95 9.89 5.69 5.21
N ARG A 96 10.24 4.80 4.29
CA ARG A 96 9.52 4.68 3.00
C ARG A 96 8.12 4.14 3.20
N TYR A 97 7.96 3.20 4.12
CA TYR A 97 6.65 2.66 4.46
C TYR A 97 5.76 3.73 5.14
N ASN A 98 6.32 4.54 6.03
CA ASN A 98 5.61 5.66 6.64
C ASN A 98 5.16 6.69 5.59
N VAL A 99 6.05 7.07 4.66
CA VAL A 99 5.70 8.00 3.57
C VAL A 99 4.57 7.42 2.70
N TYR A 100 4.58 6.12 2.46
CA TYR A 100 3.53 5.44 1.72
C TYR A 100 2.18 5.51 2.46
N LEU A 101 2.14 5.10 3.73
CA LEU A 101 0.91 5.00 4.49
C LEU A 101 0.33 6.39 4.84
N ILE A 102 1.17 7.28 5.38
CA ILE A 102 0.77 8.67 5.69
C ILE A 102 0.40 9.42 4.41
N GLY A 103 1.14 9.20 3.32
CA GLY A 103 0.82 9.77 2.01
C GLY A 103 -0.56 9.34 1.50
N GLY A 104 -0.94 8.06 1.67
CA GLY A 104 -2.28 7.55 1.35
C GLY A 104 -3.36 8.25 2.17
N MET A 105 -3.15 8.37 3.48
CA MET A 105 -4.08 9.07 4.37
C MET A 105 -4.24 10.55 3.99
N LEU A 106 -3.15 11.26 3.72
CA LEU A 106 -3.18 12.66 3.30
C LEU A 106 -3.89 12.85 1.95
N LEU A 107 -3.65 11.96 1.00
CA LEU A 107 -4.35 12.00 -0.30
C LEU A 107 -5.84 11.73 -0.14
N THR A 108 -6.26 10.84 0.76
CA THR A 108 -7.68 10.63 1.07
C THR A 108 -8.32 11.91 1.62
N ILE A 109 -7.63 12.63 2.53
CA ILE A 109 -8.09 13.93 3.01
C ILE A 109 -8.24 14.93 1.85
N VAL A 110 -7.24 15.04 0.99
CA VAL A 110 -7.29 15.92 -0.19
C VAL A 110 -8.46 15.54 -1.10
N GLY A 111 -8.69 14.24 -1.34
CA GLY A 111 -9.81 13.73 -2.12
C GLY A 111 -11.16 14.15 -1.53
N ALA A 112 -11.33 14.04 -0.21
CA ALA A 112 -12.54 14.43 0.48
C ALA A 112 -12.83 15.95 0.36
N PHE A 113 -11.81 16.79 0.49
CA PHE A 113 -11.96 18.23 0.32
C PHE A 113 -12.22 18.63 -1.14
N LEU A 114 -11.59 17.96 -2.10
CA LEU A 114 -11.85 18.19 -3.52
C LEU A 114 -13.28 17.80 -3.89
N PHE A 115 -13.76 16.65 -3.41
CA PHE A 115 -15.14 16.24 -3.58
C PHE A 115 -16.11 17.27 -2.99
N TYR A 116 -15.85 17.72 -1.76
CA TYR A 116 -16.66 18.79 -1.14
C TYR A 116 -16.67 20.07 -1.99
N GLY A 117 -15.51 20.48 -2.52
CA GLY A 117 -15.40 21.62 -3.44
C GLY A 117 -16.25 21.46 -4.69
N VAL A 118 -16.28 20.27 -5.29
CA VAL A 118 -17.15 19.98 -6.46
C VAL A 118 -18.62 20.11 -6.06
N CYS A 119 -19.03 19.58 -4.91
CA CYS A 119 -20.41 19.70 -4.44
C CYS A 119 -20.84 21.17 -4.23
N VAL A 120 -19.95 22.01 -3.73
CA VAL A 120 -20.23 23.45 -3.56
C VAL A 120 -20.31 24.15 -4.93
N LEU A 121 -19.36 23.89 -5.83
CA LEU A 121 -19.31 24.51 -7.15
C LEU A 121 -20.50 24.13 -8.06
N THR A 122 -21.04 22.92 -7.90
CA THR A 122 -22.22 22.44 -8.65
C THR A 122 -23.53 22.90 -8.05
N GLY A 123 -23.54 23.66 -6.95
CA GLY A 123 -24.75 24.11 -6.27
C GLY A 123 -25.50 22.98 -5.53
N LEU A 124 -24.90 21.79 -5.39
CA LEU A 124 -25.55 20.68 -4.70
C LEU A 124 -25.88 21.02 -3.23
N THR A 125 -25.02 21.77 -2.57
CA THR A 125 -25.22 22.24 -1.20
C THR A 125 -26.45 23.11 -1.06
N GLU A 126 -26.69 24.02 -2.01
CA GLU A 126 -27.88 24.88 -2.06
C GLU A 126 -29.12 24.06 -2.40
N THR A 127 -29.02 23.15 -3.35
CA THR A 127 -30.13 22.28 -3.78
C THR A 127 -30.64 21.42 -2.62
N ILE A 128 -29.76 20.88 -1.79
CA ILE A 128 -30.13 20.05 -0.62
C ILE A 128 -30.81 20.90 0.43
N THR A 129 -30.36 22.14 0.66
CA THR A 129 -31.00 23.06 1.62
C THR A 129 -32.40 23.49 1.16
N VAL A 130 -32.61 23.67 -0.15
CA VAL A 130 -33.89 24.10 -0.73
C VAL A 130 -34.92 22.96 -0.78
N MET A 131 -34.47 21.72 -0.93
CA MET A 131 -35.38 20.56 -1.08
C MET A 131 -36.00 20.07 0.23
N GLU A 132 -36.14 20.84 1.29
CA GLU A 132 -36.86 20.51 2.52
C GLU A 132 -37.01 19.03 2.92
N PHE A 133 -36.02 18.18 2.54
CA PHE A 133 -36.04 16.73 2.82
C PHE A 133 -35.83 16.42 4.32
N GLY A 134 -35.86 17.41 5.19
CA GLY A 134 -35.63 17.23 6.64
C GLY A 134 -34.21 16.75 7.02
N VAL A 135 -33.32 16.65 6.01
CA VAL A 135 -31.93 16.20 6.19
C VAL A 135 -31.04 17.43 6.34
N SER A 136 -30.43 17.60 7.49
CA SER A 136 -29.46 18.69 7.66
C SER A 136 -28.23 18.46 6.77
N LEU A 137 -27.60 19.55 6.28
CA LEU A 137 -26.32 19.45 5.55
C LEU A 137 -25.24 18.66 6.30
N ALA A 138 -25.24 18.82 7.64
CA ALA A 138 -24.31 18.06 8.49
C ALA A 138 -24.55 16.55 8.41
N SER A 139 -25.80 16.11 8.37
CA SER A 139 -26.16 14.69 8.24
C SER A 139 -25.85 14.17 6.84
N PHE A 140 -26.10 14.96 5.79
CA PHE A 140 -25.79 14.63 4.42
C PHE A 140 -24.28 14.40 4.23
N TYR A 141 -23.45 15.38 4.61
CA TYR A 141 -22.01 15.25 4.53
C TYR A 141 -21.45 14.22 5.54
N GLY A 142 -22.16 13.94 6.64
CA GLY A 142 -21.87 12.85 7.56
C GLY A 142 -22.01 11.48 6.90
N PHE A 143 -23.06 11.29 6.09
CA PHE A 143 -23.24 10.05 5.31
C PHE A 143 -22.13 9.89 4.26
N ILE A 144 -21.82 10.95 3.52
CA ILE A 144 -20.76 10.95 2.49
C ILE A 144 -19.37 10.70 3.10
N ALA A 145 -19.11 11.16 4.31
CA ALA A 145 -17.84 10.97 4.99
C ALA A 145 -17.46 9.48 5.15
N ASN A 146 -18.44 8.56 5.15
CA ASN A 146 -18.17 7.12 5.21
C ASN A 146 -17.44 6.56 3.98
N TYR A 147 -17.59 7.20 2.81
CA TYR A 147 -16.82 6.82 1.62
C TYR A 147 -15.32 7.13 1.76
N PHE A 148 -14.97 8.19 2.49
CA PHE A 148 -13.59 8.59 2.74
C PHE A 148 -13.04 7.96 4.02
N SER A 149 -13.15 6.64 4.11
CA SER A 149 -12.61 5.84 5.22
C SER A 149 -11.19 5.35 4.94
N THR A 150 -10.56 4.73 5.93
CA THR A 150 -9.27 4.08 5.79
C THR A 150 -9.32 2.77 4.99
N TYR A 151 -10.50 2.32 4.56
CA TYR A 151 -10.73 1.07 3.84
C TYR A 151 -9.82 0.93 2.60
N TYR A 152 -9.84 1.91 1.71
CA TYR A 152 -9.03 1.87 0.49
C TYR A 152 -7.53 2.01 0.76
N VAL A 153 -7.15 2.68 1.86
CA VAL A 153 -5.76 2.73 2.31
C VAL A 153 -5.29 1.34 2.76
N CYS A 154 -6.11 0.62 3.53
CA CYS A 154 -5.83 -0.77 3.92
C CYS A 154 -5.75 -1.71 2.72
N MET A 155 -6.68 -1.57 1.76
CA MET A 155 -6.64 -2.33 0.50
C MET A 155 -5.37 -2.06 -0.30
N SER A 156 -4.89 -0.82 -0.30
CA SER A 156 -3.63 -0.46 -0.97
C SER A 156 -2.43 -1.19 -0.37
N ILE A 157 -2.42 -1.48 0.94
CA ILE A 157 -1.35 -2.25 1.61
C ILE A 157 -1.29 -3.68 1.04
N ILE A 158 -2.44 -4.33 0.83
CA ILE A 158 -2.49 -5.67 0.22
C ILE A 158 -1.97 -5.63 -1.22
N LEU A 159 -2.39 -4.63 -2.01
CA LEU A 159 -1.91 -4.46 -3.38
C LEU A 159 -0.40 -4.22 -3.43
N ALA A 160 0.11 -3.40 -2.51
CA ALA A 160 1.54 -3.11 -2.39
C ALA A 160 2.34 -4.37 -2.04
N PHE A 161 1.81 -5.21 -1.16
CA PHE A 161 2.42 -6.47 -0.80
C PHE A 161 2.41 -7.46 -1.96
N ALA A 162 1.27 -7.60 -2.64
CA ALA A 162 1.13 -8.46 -3.81
C ALA A 162 2.09 -8.07 -4.96
N ALA A 163 2.30 -6.79 -5.14
CA ALA A 163 3.22 -6.28 -6.15
C ALA A 163 4.70 -6.41 -5.74
N THR A 164 5.01 -6.45 -4.43
CA THR A 164 6.37 -6.62 -3.91
C THR A 164 6.77 -8.09 -3.83
N PHE A 165 5.84 -8.97 -3.44
CA PHE A 165 6.07 -10.39 -3.16
C PHE A 165 5.10 -11.31 -3.92
N PRO A 166 5.08 -11.32 -5.26
CA PRO A 166 4.06 -12.00 -6.07
C PRO A 166 4.01 -13.52 -5.84
N ASP A 167 5.14 -14.14 -5.50
CA ASP A 167 5.27 -15.59 -5.38
C ASP A 167 5.08 -16.13 -3.95
N VAL A 168 4.93 -15.23 -2.97
CA VAL A 168 4.68 -15.64 -1.59
C VAL A 168 3.29 -16.24 -1.47
N GLN A 169 3.20 -17.38 -0.78
CA GLN A 169 1.93 -18.01 -0.42
C GLN A 169 1.52 -17.54 0.98
N VAL A 170 0.28 -17.13 1.11
CA VAL A 170 -0.34 -16.80 2.39
C VAL A 170 -1.51 -17.76 2.63
N LEU A 171 -1.68 -18.15 3.88
CA LEU A 171 -2.84 -18.94 4.28
C LEU A 171 -4.03 -18.00 4.46
N PHE A 172 -4.86 -17.90 3.41
CA PHE A 172 -6.09 -17.14 3.49
C PHE A 172 -7.05 -17.85 4.45
N MET A 173 -7.52 -17.12 5.46
CA MET A 173 -8.34 -17.67 6.56
C MET A 173 -7.69 -18.88 7.27
N PHE A 174 -6.35 -18.97 7.30
CA PHE A 174 -5.57 -20.09 7.89
C PHE A 174 -5.79 -21.48 7.25
N ILE A 175 -6.59 -21.56 6.19
CA ILE A 175 -6.99 -22.84 5.57
C ILE A 175 -6.45 -22.97 4.15
N ILE A 176 -6.61 -21.93 3.32
CA ILE A 176 -6.35 -22.01 1.88
C ILE A 176 -5.01 -21.35 1.54
N PRO A 177 -3.99 -22.11 1.08
CA PRO A 177 -2.74 -21.54 0.61
C PRO A 177 -2.95 -20.84 -0.74
N LEU A 178 -3.07 -19.51 -0.72
CA LEU A 178 -3.20 -18.70 -1.93
C LEU A 178 -1.90 -17.94 -2.20
N LYS A 179 -1.50 -17.88 -3.48
CA LYS A 179 -0.44 -16.94 -3.87
C LYS A 179 -0.96 -15.52 -3.72
N ILE A 180 -0.20 -14.68 -3.04
CA ILE A 180 -0.61 -13.29 -2.78
C ILE A 180 -0.86 -12.50 -4.08
N LYS A 181 -0.18 -12.85 -5.18
CA LYS A 181 -0.45 -12.31 -6.51
C LYS A 181 -1.90 -12.51 -6.95
N VAL A 182 -2.48 -13.69 -6.68
CA VAL A 182 -3.88 -14.00 -7.03
C VAL A 182 -4.82 -13.10 -6.23
N LEU A 183 -4.56 -12.96 -4.93
CA LEU A 183 -5.34 -12.07 -4.06
C LEU A 183 -5.25 -10.61 -4.54
N GLY A 184 -4.07 -10.13 -4.89
CA GLY A 184 -3.88 -8.78 -5.45
C GLY A 184 -4.63 -8.57 -6.77
N ILE A 185 -4.64 -9.56 -7.66
CA ILE A 185 -5.42 -9.50 -8.92
C ILE A 185 -6.92 -9.47 -8.63
N ILE A 186 -7.41 -10.31 -7.72
CA ILE A 186 -8.82 -10.32 -7.33
C ILE A 186 -9.25 -8.94 -6.81
N TYR A 187 -8.49 -8.35 -5.89
CA TYR A 187 -8.77 -7.00 -5.39
C TYR A 187 -8.71 -5.93 -6.49
N ALA A 188 -7.73 -5.99 -7.38
CA ALA A 188 -7.63 -5.06 -8.50
C ALA A 188 -8.84 -5.17 -9.44
N VAL A 189 -9.32 -6.39 -9.70
CA VAL A 189 -10.52 -6.64 -10.52
C VAL A 189 -11.77 -6.11 -9.81
N ILE A 190 -11.94 -6.38 -8.51
CA ILE A 190 -13.08 -5.88 -7.73
C ILE A 190 -13.13 -4.36 -7.78
N LEU A 191 -12.02 -3.68 -7.50
CA LEU A 191 -11.94 -2.21 -7.56
C LEU A 191 -12.20 -1.69 -8.99
N GLY A 192 -11.69 -2.37 -10.01
CA GLY A 192 -11.94 -2.02 -11.41
C GLY A 192 -13.41 -2.14 -11.78
N VAL A 193 -14.09 -3.20 -11.36
CA VAL A 193 -15.54 -3.39 -11.56
C VAL A 193 -16.34 -2.33 -10.80
N GLN A 194 -15.96 -2.00 -9.57
CA GLN A 194 -16.61 -0.96 -8.77
C GLN A 194 -16.52 0.41 -9.46
N VAL A 195 -15.34 0.82 -9.90
CA VAL A 195 -15.16 2.07 -10.67
C VAL A 195 -15.99 2.06 -11.97
N LEU A 196 -16.06 0.94 -12.68
CA LEU A 196 -16.89 0.82 -13.89
C LEU A 196 -18.37 0.98 -13.57
N GLN A 197 -18.86 0.38 -12.49
CA GLN A 197 -20.25 0.53 -12.04
C GLN A 197 -20.56 1.98 -11.65
N ASP A 198 -19.62 2.65 -10.98
CA ASP A 198 -19.76 4.06 -10.62
C ASP A 198 -19.82 4.97 -11.86
N VAL A 199 -18.98 4.72 -12.87
CA VAL A 199 -19.02 5.47 -14.14
C VAL A 199 -20.37 5.28 -14.85
N ILE A 200 -20.88 4.05 -14.89
CA ILE A 200 -22.19 3.76 -15.50
C ILE A 200 -23.31 4.46 -14.72
N SER A 201 -23.29 4.36 -13.40
CA SER A 201 -24.27 5.00 -12.52
C SER A 201 -24.24 6.53 -12.66
N LEU A 202 -23.03 7.11 -12.64
CA LEU A 202 -22.83 8.54 -12.83
C LEU A 202 -23.40 9.02 -14.18
N SER A 203 -23.11 8.28 -15.27
CA SER A 203 -23.65 8.61 -16.60
C SER A 203 -25.17 8.53 -16.65
N SER A 204 -25.77 7.57 -15.95
CA SER A 204 -27.22 7.41 -15.82
C SER A 204 -27.86 8.59 -15.05
N TYR A 205 -27.28 8.97 -13.90
CA TYR A 205 -27.76 10.11 -13.12
C TYR A 205 -27.69 11.43 -13.86
N ILE A 206 -26.59 11.67 -14.59
CA ILE A 206 -26.43 12.87 -15.44
C ILE A 206 -27.49 12.89 -16.55
N ARG A 207 -27.76 11.75 -17.21
CA ARG A 207 -28.74 11.63 -18.28
C ARG A 207 -30.18 11.85 -17.80
N THR A 208 -30.50 11.37 -16.59
CA THR A 208 -31.83 11.49 -15.98
C THR A 208 -32.04 12.82 -15.24
N GLY A 209 -31.02 13.66 -15.11
CA GLY A 209 -31.06 14.88 -14.31
C GLY A 209 -31.27 14.63 -12.81
N SER A 210 -31.00 13.42 -12.34
CA SER A 210 -31.21 13.03 -10.94
C SER A 210 -30.07 13.52 -10.05
N ILE A 211 -30.40 13.93 -8.83
CA ILE A 211 -29.45 14.46 -7.85
C ILE A 211 -28.46 13.38 -7.36
N GLY A 212 -28.79 12.09 -7.49
CA GLY A 212 -27.98 10.98 -6.96
C GLY A 212 -26.57 10.83 -7.53
N TRP A 213 -26.15 11.67 -8.49
CA TRP A 213 -24.81 11.65 -9.12
C TRP A 213 -23.63 11.79 -8.12
N TYR A 214 -23.85 12.37 -6.95
CA TYR A 214 -22.81 12.57 -5.94
C TYR A 214 -22.31 11.27 -5.30
N LEU A 215 -23.14 10.23 -5.24
CA LEU A 215 -22.78 8.95 -4.62
C LEU A 215 -21.65 8.24 -5.37
N PRO A 216 -21.82 7.90 -6.67
CA PRO A 216 -20.75 7.28 -7.43
C PRO A 216 -19.53 8.19 -7.57
N LEU A 217 -19.72 9.51 -7.60
CA LEU A 217 -18.59 10.44 -7.62
C LEU A 217 -17.78 10.43 -6.32
N ALA A 218 -18.43 10.32 -5.16
CA ALA A 218 -17.76 10.22 -3.87
C ALA A 218 -16.91 8.95 -3.78
N ASP A 219 -17.47 7.80 -4.20
CA ASP A 219 -16.79 6.52 -4.16
C ASP A 219 -15.59 6.50 -5.13
N MET A 220 -15.78 6.90 -6.38
CA MET A 220 -14.68 7.05 -7.36
C MET A 220 -13.57 7.96 -6.85
N THR A 221 -13.91 9.08 -6.22
CA THR A 221 -12.92 10.02 -5.67
C THR A 221 -12.16 9.37 -4.52
N ALA A 222 -12.83 8.67 -3.62
CA ALA A 222 -12.23 7.97 -2.50
C ALA A 222 -11.25 6.87 -2.98
N ILE A 223 -11.67 6.03 -3.93
CA ILE A 223 -10.83 4.99 -4.55
C ILE A 223 -9.60 5.62 -5.19
N LEU A 224 -9.78 6.64 -6.03
CA LEU A 224 -8.73 7.24 -6.83
C LEU A 224 -7.65 7.88 -5.95
N PHE A 225 -8.04 8.69 -4.99
CA PHE A 225 -7.10 9.40 -4.12
C PHE A 225 -6.41 8.48 -3.12
N SER A 226 -7.10 7.47 -2.57
CA SER A 226 -6.49 6.49 -1.68
C SER A 226 -5.48 5.60 -2.41
N LEU A 227 -5.76 5.18 -3.65
CA LEU A 227 -4.86 4.37 -4.46
C LEU A 227 -3.75 5.18 -5.14
N LEU A 228 -3.91 6.49 -5.27
CA LEU A 228 -2.92 7.36 -5.90
C LEU A 228 -1.57 7.26 -5.17
N ALA A 229 -1.57 7.13 -3.84
CA ALA A 229 -0.36 6.89 -3.07
C ALA A 229 0.35 5.61 -3.50
N PHE A 230 -0.39 4.52 -3.72
CA PHE A 230 0.14 3.26 -4.23
C PHE A 230 0.77 3.45 -5.61
N ILE A 231 0.07 4.10 -6.53
CA ILE A 231 0.55 4.34 -7.89
C ILE A 231 1.82 5.20 -7.88
N ILE A 232 1.81 6.33 -7.17
CA ILE A 232 2.96 7.25 -7.06
C ILE A 232 4.16 6.51 -6.47
N PHE A 233 3.95 5.81 -5.36
CA PHE A 233 5.02 5.08 -4.69
C PHE A 233 5.61 4.00 -5.61
N PHE A 234 4.76 3.20 -6.26
CA PHE A 234 5.20 2.12 -7.13
C PHE A 234 5.95 2.63 -8.36
N VAL A 235 5.43 3.65 -9.04
CA VAL A 235 6.09 4.26 -10.21
C VAL A 235 7.44 4.87 -9.83
N THR A 236 7.49 5.55 -8.68
CA THR A 236 8.71 6.20 -8.20
C THR A 236 9.76 5.19 -7.73
N THR A 237 9.31 4.13 -7.06
CA THR A 237 10.20 3.12 -6.47
C THR A 237 10.70 2.11 -7.51
N ARG A 238 9.90 1.73 -8.49
CA ARG A 238 10.29 0.83 -9.58
C ARG A 238 11.50 1.35 -10.38
N LYS A 239 11.61 2.66 -10.56
CA LYS A 239 12.78 3.30 -11.21
C LYS A 239 14.04 3.24 -10.35
N SER A 240 13.92 3.04 -9.03
CA SER A 240 15.04 2.96 -8.09
C SER A 240 15.55 1.54 -7.83
N PHE A 241 14.73 0.51 -8.07
CA PHE A 241 15.07 -0.87 -7.70
C PHE A 241 16.07 -1.56 -8.63
N ARG A 242 16.26 -1.13 -9.87
CA ARG A 242 17.28 -1.71 -10.75
C ARG A 242 17.73 -0.70 -11.79
N THR A 243 18.81 0.01 -11.52
CA THR A 243 19.51 0.70 -12.61
C THR A 243 20.10 -0.35 -13.57
N PRO A 244 20.07 -0.11 -14.90
CA PRO A 244 20.68 -1.00 -15.87
C PRO A 244 22.15 -1.34 -15.54
N GLN A 245 22.86 -0.41 -14.89
CA GLN A 245 24.23 -0.62 -14.41
C GLN A 245 24.33 -1.63 -13.25
N GLN A 246 23.37 -1.65 -12.32
CA GLN A 246 23.34 -2.65 -11.25
C GLN A 246 23.03 -4.05 -11.78
N ILE A 247 22.13 -4.18 -12.76
CA ILE A 247 21.84 -5.45 -13.43
C ILE A 247 23.09 -5.93 -14.18
N LYS A 248 23.79 -5.02 -14.86
CA LYS A 248 25.02 -5.34 -15.58
C LYS A 248 26.14 -5.77 -14.61
N ARG A 249 26.31 -5.06 -13.49
CA ARG A 249 27.27 -5.44 -12.42
C ARG A 249 26.92 -6.78 -11.78
N GLN A 250 25.65 -7.04 -11.47
CA GLN A 250 25.24 -8.33 -10.93
C GLN A 250 25.45 -9.47 -11.92
N ARG A 251 25.14 -9.27 -13.21
CA ARG A 251 25.40 -10.26 -14.26
C ARG A 251 26.90 -10.49 -14.45
N THR A 252 27.73 -9.45 -14.40
CA THR A 252 29.19 -9.57 -14.51
C THR A 252 29.76 -10.28 -13.29
N TYR A 253 29.28 -9.94 -12.08
CA TYR A 253 29.68 -10.60 -10.83
C TYR A 253 29.28 -12.09 -10.83
N HIS A 254 28.04 -12.43 -11.22
CA HIS A 254 27.61 -13.82 -11.36
C HIS A 254 28.45 -14.58 -12.42
N LYS A 255 28.78 -13.94 -13.53
CA LYS A 255 29.66 -14.56 -14.54
C LYS A 255 31.10 -14.75 -14.04
N GLN A 256 31.57 -13.87 -13.17
CA GLN A 256 32.91 -13.98 -12.57
C GLN A 256 32.96 -15.03 -11.46
N VAL A 257 31.88 -15.09 -10.62
CA VAL A 257 31.78 -16.06 -9.51
C VAL A 257 31.41 -17.46 -9.99
N MET A 258 30.69 -17.59 -11.12
CA MET A 258 30.36 -18.88 -11.75
C MET A 258 31.38 -19.32 -12.81
N ARG A 259 32.46 -18.60 -13.02
CA ARG A 259 33.58 -19.22 -13.73
C ARG A 259 34.14 -20.28 -12.79
N PRO A 260 34.18 -21.54 -13.22
CA PRO A 260 34.85 -22.55 -12.43
C PRO A 260 36.28 -22.04 -12.20
N VAL A 261 36.61 -21.75 -10.97
CA VAL A 261 37.99 -21.53 -10.59
C VAL A 261 38.58 -22.93 -10.64
N THR A 262 39.45 -23.17 -11.61
CA THR A 262 40.24 -24.39 -11.63
C THR A 262 40.81 -24.59 -10.24
N LYS A 263 40.36 -25.63 -9.52
CA LYS A 263 40.74 -25.87 -8.12
C LYS A 263 42.23 -26.20 -8.04
N HIS A 264 42.73 -26.81 -9.08
CA HIS A 264 44.10 -27.27 -9.13
C HIS A 264 44.72 -26.89 -10.50
N LYS A 265 45.89 -26.30 -10.42
CA LYS A 265 46.73 -25.99 -11.60
C LYS A 265 48.15 -26.43 -11.30
N CYS A 266 48.73 -27.25 -12.17
CA CYS A 266 50.11 -27.65 -12.03
C CYS A 266 51.03 -26.44 -12.20
N ALA A 267 51.95 -26.24 -11.25
CA ALA A 267 52.90 -25.13 -11.27
C ALA A 267 53.96 -25.29 -12.39
N ILE A 268 54.25 -26.52 -12.83
CA ILE A 268 55.32 -26.82 -13.78
C ILE A 268 54.78 -26.74 -15.22
N CYS A 269 53.69 -27.46 -15.55
CA CYS A 269 53.19 -27.58 -16.93
C CYS A 269 51.94 -26.77 -17.22
N GLY A 270 51.32 -26.15 -16.19
CA GLY A 270 50.15 -25.31 -16.35
C GLY A 270 48.82 -26.04 -16.59
N ARG A 271 48.81 -27.38 -16.63
CA ARG A 271 47.59 -28.18 -16.77
C ARG A 271 46.67 -27.98 -15.57
N THR A 272 45.37 -28.14 -15.80
CA THR A 272 44.34 -27.93 -14.80
C THR A 272 43.46 -29.17 -14.70
N ASP A 273 42.72 -29.31 -13.58
CA ASP A 273 41.71 -30.34 -13.37
C ASP A 273 40.55 -30.30 -14.38
N GLU A 274 40.41 -29.19 -15.13
CA GLU A 274 39.46 -29.10 -16.25
C GLU A 274 40.05 -29.53 -17.60
N SER A 275 41.34 -29.27 -17.84
CA SER A 275 41.97 -29.65 -19.08
C SER A 275 42.28 -31.15 -19.16
N ASP A 276 42.59 -31.75 -18.03
CA ASP A 276 43.00 -33.15 -17.92
C ASP A 276 42.36 -33.79 -16.65
N PRO A 277 41.09 -34.26 -16.75
CA PRO A 277 40.33 -34.78 -15.59
C PRO A 277 40.91 -36.05 -14.96
N ASP A 278 41.76 -36.78 -15.71
CA ASP A 278 42.35 -38.03 -15.27
C ASP A 278 43.64 -37.85 -14.45
N LEU A 279 44.09 -36.59 -14.26
CA LEU A 279 45.31 -36.30 -13.50
C LEU A 279 44.98 -36.05 -12.03
N GLU A 280 45.69 -36.77 -11.14
CA GLU A 280 45.59 -36.49 -9.68
C GLU A 280 46.53 -35.37 -9.26
N PHE A 281 45.98 -34.19 -8.96
CA PHE A 281 46.75 -33.06 -8.45
C PHE A 281 47.00 -33.21 -6.96
N ARG A 282 48.26 -33.28 -6.53
CA ARG A 282 48.66 -33.37 -5.10
C ARG A 282 49.34 -32.09 -4.63
N PHE A 283 49.01 -31.65 -3.46
CA PHE A 283 49.65 -30.50 -2.83
C PHE A 283 51.06 -30.85 -2.37
N CYS A 284 52.05 -30.16 -2.90
CA CYS A 284 53.43 -30.34 -2.50
C CYS A 284 53.83 -29.32 -1.41
N SER A 285 54.03 -29.79 -0.18
CA SER A 285 54.46 -28.93 0.93
C SER A 285 55.90 -28.43 0.84
N LYS A 286 56.74 -29.04 -0.07
CA LYS A 286 58.13 -28.63 -0.34
C LYS A 286 58.26 -27.66 -1.47
N CYS A 287 57.23 -27.47 -2.34
CA CYS A 287 57.25 -26.65 -3.50
C CYS A 287 56.41 -25.35 -3.30
N ASP A 288 56.72 -24.57 -2.27
CA ASP A 288 56.09 -23.28 -1.96
C ASP A 288 54.55 -23.26 -2.01
N GLY A 289 53.91 -24.37 -1.61
CA GLY A 289 52.46 -24.47 -1.59
C GLY A 289 51.76 -24.60 -2.93
N ASN A 290 52.46 -25.05 -3.99
CA ASN A 290 51.90 -25.27 -5.33
C ASN A 290 51.45 -26.71 -5.53
N TYR A 291 50.49 -26.91 -6.47
CA TYR A 291 50.02 -28.22 -6.87
C TYR A 291 50.89 -28.78 -8.02
N GLU A 292 51.29 -30.05 -7.91
CA GLU A 292 51.92 -30.83 -8.91
C GLU A 292 51.07 -32.09 -9.21
N TYR A 293 51.16 -32.67 -10.44
CA TYR A 293 50.52 -33.94 -10.74
C TYR A 293 51.50 -35.08 -10.66
#